data_2ad058eadd231b3c73c71ed625a6d110
#
_entry.id   2ad058eadd231b3c73c71ed625a6d110
#
_cell.length_a   1.000
_cell.length_b   1.000
_cell.length_c   1.000
_cell.angle_alpha   90.00
_cell.angle_beta   90.00
_cell.angle_gamma   90.00
#
_symmetry.space_group_name_H-M   'P 1'
#
loop_
_entity.id
_entity.type
_entity.pdbx_description
1 polymer ?
#
loop_
_entity_poly.entity_id
_entity_poly.type
_entity_poly.pdbx_seq_one_letter_code
_entity_poly.pdbx_strand_id
1 'polypeptide(L)'
;MFDYHSPADTDVIQEFFVPVPRFLSFMESARALLRDSETNLLGITIRYVKPDPECFLSYAPRQEALAAVLYLNEPLTSEGWAKSNALTQRLTRLAVQNDGTFYLTYAREVDPEDLRRAYPKMDAFFQQKHRFDPESRFTSRFFEFYKSQFLARRAAAGD
;
A
#
# COMPACT_ATOMS: atom_id res chain seq x y z
N MET A 1 13.95 6.62 25.01
CA MET A 1 12.97 5.97 24.14
C MET A 1 12.11 5.12 25.07
N PHE A 2 10.86 5.49 25.27
CA PHE A 2 9.98 4.71 26.14
C PHE A 2 9.48 3.52 25.32
N ASP A 3 9.80 2.31 25.80
CA ASP A 3 9.35 1.06 25.19
C ASP A 3 7.92 0.82 25.68
N TYR A 4 6.93 1.30 24.93
CA TYR A 4 5.52 1.10 25.24
C TYR A 4 5.08 -0.25 24.68
N HIS A 5 4.84 -1.21 25.55
CA HIS A 5 4.25 -2.49 25.19
C HIS A 5 2.86 -2.60 25.80
N SER A 6 1.82 -2.55 24.97
CA SER A 6 0.46 -2.83 25.37
C SER A 6 0.07 -4.24 24.92
N PRO A 7 -0.53 -5.07 25.77
CA PRO A 7 -1.11 -6.33 25.33
C PRO A 7 -2.46 -6.16 24.62
N ALA A 8 -3.02 -4.94 24.63
CA ALA A 8 -4.37 -4.66 24.12
C ALA A 8 -4.37 -3.99 22.73
N ASP A 9 -3.27 -3.36 22.34
CA ASP A 9 -3.16 -2.60 21.09
C ASP A 9 -1.75 -2.67 20.49
N THR A 10 -1.62 -2.20 19.24
CA THR A 10 -0.33 -2.12 18.55
C THR A 10 -0.30 -0.92 17.62
N ASP A 11 0.90 -0.40 17.41
CA ASP A 11 1.12 0.67 16.44
C ASP A 11 1.36 0.09 15.05
N VAL A 12 0.71 0.66 14.07
CA VAL A 12 0.87 0.32 12.65
C VAL A 12 1.17 1.55 11.82
N ILE A 13 1.87 1.34 10.72
CA ILE A 13 2.21 2.38 9.77
C ILE A 13 1.50 2.10 8.44
N GLN A 14 0.90 3.16 7.87
CA GLN A 14 0.39 3.15 6.50
C GLN A 14 1.04 4.30 5.74
N GLU A 15 1.39 4.08 4.47
CA GLU A 15 2.09 5.08 3.68
C GLU A 15 1.52 5.16 2.27
N PHE A 16 1.16 6.38 1.86
CA PHE A 16 0.55 6.68 0.57
C PHE A 16 1.37 7.75 -0.14
N PHE A 17 1.69 7.51 -1.41
CA PHE A 17 2.48 8.40 -2.25
C PHE A 17 1.57 9.01 -3.30
N VAL A 18 1.36 10.31 -3.25
CA VAL A 18 0.42 11.01 -4.14
C VAL A 18 1.14 12.11 -4.89
N PRO A 19 0.94 12.24 -6.20
CA PRO A 19 1.52 13.32 -6.98
C PRO A 19 1.27 14.69 -6.36
N VAL A 20 2.30 15.55 -6.34
CA VAL A 20 2.24 16.87 -5.70
C VAL A 20 0.97 17.65 -6.05
N PRO A 21 0.53 17.74 -7.34
CA PRO A 21 -0.70 18.49 -7.69
C PRO A 21 -2.00 17.90 -7.14
N ARG A 22 -2.00 16.62 -6.75
CA ARG A 22 -3.18 15.90 -6.21
C ARG A 22 -3.14 15.74 -4.69
N PHE A 23 -2.02 16.08 -4.06
CA PHE A 23 -1.79 15.77 -2.66
C PHE A 23 -2.77 16.48 -1.71
N LEU A 24 -3.09 17.74 -1.97
CA LEU A 24 -4.03 18.49 -1.13
C LEU A 24 -5.43 17.87 -1.16
N SER A 25 -5.95 17.56 -2.35
CA SER A 25 -7.25 16.89 -2.54
C SER A 25 -7.29 15.52 -1.84
N PHE A 26 -6.20 14.76 -1.96
CA PHE A 26 -6.06 13.49 -1.23
C PHE A 26 -6.15 13.71 0.29
N MET A 27 -5.39 14.66 0.84
CA MET A 27 -5.34 14.91 2.29
C MET A 27 -6.68 15.40 2.85
N GLU A 28 -7.41 16.23 2.11
CA GLU A 28 -8.75 16.69 2.50
C GLU A 28 -9.74 15.51 2.61
N SER A 29 -9.73 14.63 1.60
CA SER A 29 -10.57 13.44 1.58
C SER A 29 -10.12 12.39 2.62
N ALA A 30 -8.82 12.18 2.79
CA ALA A 30 -8.26 11.29 3.82
C ALA A 30 -8.61 11.75 5.23
N ARG A 31 -8.62 13.07 5.48
CA ARG A 31 -9.05 13.64 6.77
C ARG A 31 -10.48 13.28 7.11
N ALA A 32 -11.40 13.29 6.13
CA ALA A 32 -12.79 12.87 6.36
C ALA A 32 -12.85 11.38 6.71
N LEU A 33 -12.16 10.51 5.94
CA LEU A 33 -12.09 9.08 6.21
C LEU A 33 -11.54 8.75 7.61
N LEU A 34 -10.47 9.44 8.02
CA LEU A 34 -9.83 9.24 9.33
C LEU A 34 -10.75 9.65 10.47
N ARG A 35 -11.50 10.74 10.32
CA ARG A 35 -12.46 11.19 11.33
C ARG A 35 -13.64 10.22 11.48
N ASP A 36 -14.18 9.74 10.36
CA ASP A 36 -15.33 8.83 10.33
C ASP A 36 -14.97 7.44 10.87
N SER A 37 -13.70 7.05 10.80
CA SER A 37 -13.24 5.71 11.21
C SER A 37 -13.05 5.53 12.72
N GLU A 38 -13.05 6.63 13.48
CA GLU A 38 -12.73 6.63 14.93
C GLU A 38 -11.35 6.01 15.24
N THR A 39 -10.47 5.90 14.24
CA THR A 39 -9.13 5.34 14.40
C THR A 39 -8.25 6.27 15.21
N ASN A 40 -7.46 5.72 16.13
CA ASN A 40 -6.48 6.48 16.91
C ASN A 40 -5.28 6.85 16.02
N LEU A 41 -5.33 8.05 15.45
CA LEU A 41 -4.25 8.62 14.65
C LEU A 41 -3.23 9.28 15.57
N LEU A 42 -2.03 8.70 15.69
CA LEU A 42 -0.94 9.20 16.52
C LEU A 42 -0.19 10.38 15.85
N GLY A 43 -0.10 10.35 14.51
CA GLY A 43 0.58 11.41 13.77
C GLY A 43 0.63 11.16 12.27
N ILE A 44 1.00 12.19 11.54
CA ILE A 44 1.25 12.13 10.10
C ILE A 44 2.58 12.81 9.80
N THR A 45 3.46 12.11 9.08
CA THR A 45 4.69 12.68 8.53
C THR A 45 4.53 12.83 7.02
N ILE A 46 4.91 13.99 6.48
CA ILE A 46 4.90 14.24 5.04
C ILE A 46 6.34 14.25 4.54
N ARG A 47 6.63 13.47 3.48
CA ARG A 47 7.95 13.37 2.86
C ARG A 47 7.88 13.64 1.37
N TYR A 48 8.87 14.33 0.83
CA TYR A 48 9.03 14.49 -0.61
C TYR A 48 9.71 13.25 -1.22
N VAL A 49 9.17 12.78 -2.35
CA VAL A 49 9.67 11.62 -3.08
C VAL A 49 9.95 12.03 -4.52
N LYS A 50 11.21 11.83 -4.93
CA LYS A 50 11.65 12.09 -6.31
C LYS A 50 11.06 11.04 -7.26
N PRO A 51 10.87 11.39 -8.55
CA PRO A 51 10.48 10.43 -9.57
C PRO A 51 11.50 9.30 -9.70
N ASP A 52 11.00 8.08 -9.85
CA ASP A 52 11.79 6.90 -10.17
C ASP A 52 11.08 6.08 -11.27
N PRO A 53 11.37 6.32 -12.54
CA PRO A 53 10.78 5.58 -13.66
C PRO A 53 11.46 4.22 -13.89
N GLU A 54 12.61 3.93 -13.27
CA GLU A 54 13.43 2.75 -13.54
C GLU A 54 12.93 1.52 -12.80
N CYS A 55 12.56 1.67 -11.51
CA CYS A 55 12.08 0.55 -10.71
C CYS A 55 10.72 0.03 -11.16
N PHE A 56 10.55 -1.30 -11.14
CA PHE A 56 9.27 -1.93 -11.47
C PHE A 56 8.15 -1.53 -10.50
N LEU A 57 8.46 -1.51 -9.21
CA LEU A 57 7.52 -1.21 -8.12
C LEU A 57 7.82 0.14 -7.48
N SER A 58 8.07 1.14 -8.32
CA SER A 58 8.33 2.52 -7.89
C SER A 58 7.10 3.14 -7.22
N TYR A 59 7.33 3.89 -6.15
CA TYR A 59 6.29 4.67 -5.46
C TYR A 59 5.93 5.97 -6.20
N ALA A 60 6.87 6.49 -7.02
CA ALA A 60 6.68 7.69 -7.81
C ALA A 60 7.11 7.46 -9.27
N PRO A 61 6.42 6.57 -10.03
CA PRO A 61 6.91 6.09 -11.32
C PRO A 61 6.87 7.13 -12.44
N ARG A 62 6.10 8.21 -12.29
CA ARG A 62 5.84 9.17 -13.38
C ARG A 62 6.33 10.58 -13.07
N GLN A 63 6.18 11.01 -11.84
CA GLN A 63 6.44 12.38 -11.40
C GLN A 63 6.70 12.41 -9.90
N GLU A 64 7.16 13.55 -9.41
CA GLU A 64 7.35 13.78 -7.98
C GLU A 64 6.07 13.58 -7.18
N ALA A 65 6.21 13.06 -5.98
CA ALA A 65 5.11 12.79 -5.07
C ALA A 65 5.40 13.30 -3.65
N LEU A 66 4.34 13.47 -2.89
CA LEU A 66 4.42 13.59 -1.44
C LEU A 66 3.93 12.29 -0.81
N ALA A 67 4.70 11.74 0.11
CA ALA A 67 4.32 10.60 0.91
C ALA A 67 3.62 11.09 2.18
N ALA A 68 2.40 10.60 2.42
CA ALA A 68 1.72 10.72 3.71
C ALA A 68 1.96 9.43 4.50
N VAL A 69 2.75 9.51 5.56
CA VAL A 69 3.03 8.41 6.48
C VAL A 69 2.15 8.57 7.69
N LEU A 70 1.18 7.68 7.85
CA LEU A 70 0.21 7.67 8.94
C LEU A 70 0.68 6.69 10.01
N TYR A 71 0.73 7.15 11.25
CA TYR A 71 0.99 6.34 12.43
C TYR A 71 -0.34 6.13 13.16
N LEU A 72 -0.80 4.90 13.22
CA LEU A 72 -2.10 4.51 13.75
C LEU A 72 -1.90 3.54 14.92
N ASN A 73 -2.72 3.66 15.96
CA ASN A 73 -2.77 2.67 17.02
C ASN A 73 -4.05 1.85 16.88
N GLU A 74 -3.92 0.53 16.86
CA GLU A 74 -5.00 -0.41 16.58
C GLU A 74 -5.21 -1.38 17.75
N PRO A 75 -6.46 -1.60 18.19
CA PRO A 75 -6.77 -2.66 19.15
C PRO A 75 -6.42 -4.05 18.60
N LEU A 76 -5.76 -4.89 19.40
CA LEU A 76 -5.43 -6.28 19.09
C LEU A 76 -6.65 -7.21 19.20
N THR A 77 -7.76 -6.84 18.56
CA THR A 77 -8.99 -7.60 18.49
C THR A 77 -9.39 -7.87 17.05
N SER A 78 -10.20 -8.89 16.80
CA SER A 78 -10.72 -9.17 15.45
C SER A 78 -11.53 -7.99 14.89
N GLU A 79 -12.25 -7.27 15.73
CA GLU A 79 -13.00 -6.08 15.34
C GLU A 79 -12.07 -4.92 15.00
N GLY A 80 -11.05 -4.65 15.85
CA GLY A 80 -10.04 -3.63 15.59
C GLY A 80 -9.29 -3.89 14.27
N TRP A 81 -8.89 -5.13 14.05
CA TRP A 81 -8.29 -5.56 12.78
C TRP A 81 -9.21 -5.29 11.58
N ALA A 82 -10.49 -5.67 11.66
CA ALA A 82 -11.44 -5.48 10.57
C ALA A 82 -11.67 -3.99 10.25
N LYS A 83 -11.81 -3.15 11.28
CA LYS A 83 -11.95 -1.69 11.15
C LYS A 83 -10.71 -1.06 10.49
N SER A 84 -9.52 -1.42 10.97
CA SER A 84 -8.26 -0.93 10.43
C SER A 84 -8.04 -1.36 8.99
N ASN A 85 -8.33 -2.62 8.66
CA ASN A 85 -8.23 -3.13 7.29
C ASN A 85 -9.19 -2.38 6.35
N ALA A 86 -10.45 -2.17 6.77
CA ALA A 86 -11.42 -1.41 5.98
C ALA A 86 -10.98 0.04 5.75
N LEU A 87 -10.42 0.71 6.75
CA LEU A 87 -9.86 2.05 6.62
C LEU A 87 -8.68 2.06 5.63
N THR A 88 -7.75 1.13 5.79
CA THR A 88 -6.56 1.00 4.90
C THR A 88 -6.98 0.81 3.45
N GLN A 89 -7.97 -0.06 3.18
CA GLN A 89 -8.49 -0.26 1.82
C GLN A 89 -9.12 1.02 1.24
N ARG A 90 -9.89 1.77 2.03
CA ARG A 90 -10.48 3.05 1.60
C ARG A 90 -9.41 4.10 1.30
N LEU A 91 -8.39 4.23 2.14
CA LEU A 91 -7.26 5.14 1.93
C LEU A 91 -6.42 4.73 0.71
N THR A 92 -6.18 3.44 0.51
CA THR A 92 -5.49 2.90 -0.66
C THR A 92 -6.25 3.27 -1.94
N ARG A 93 -7.55 3.01 -1.98
CA ARG A 93 -8.38 3.39 -3.12
C ARG A 93 -8.37 4.89 -3.38
N LEU A 94 -8.45 5.69 -2.33
CA LEU A 94 -8.38 7.14 -2.43
C LEU A 94 -7.03 7.61 -3.01
N ALA A 95 -5.91 7.01 -2.59
CA ALA A 95 -4.59 7.31 -3.16
C ALA A 95 -4.55 6.98 -4.65
N VAL A 96 -5.04 5.80 -5.05
CA VAL A 96 -5.10 5.36 -6.44
C VAL A 96 -6.01 6.26 -7.30
N GLN A 97 -7.13 6.73 -6.77
CA GLN A 97 -8.02 7.70 -7.45
C GLN A 97 -7.36 9.07 -7.66
N ASN A 98 -6.35 9.40 -6.85
CA ASN A 98 -5.52 10.59 -7.00
C ASN A 98 -4.19 10.31 -7.75
N ASP A 99 -4.15 9.29 -8.60
CA ASP A 99 -2.99 8.86 -9.38
C ASP A 99 -1.78 8.45 -8.53
N GLY A 100 -2.01 8.13 -7.28
CA GLY A 100 -1.00 7.76 -6.30
C GLY A 100 -0.75 6.26 -6.22
N THR A 101 0.20 5.93 -5.36
CA THR A 101 0.60 4.57 -4.98
C THR A 101 0.58 4.43 -3.45
N PHE A 102 0.93 3.27 -2.94
CA PHE A 102 0.95 2.98 -1.51
C PHE A 102 2.12 2.04 -1.19
N TYR A 103 2.58 2.00 0.07
CA TYR A 103 3.68 1.11 0.44
C TYR A 103 3.20 -0.33 0.50
N LEU A 104 3.64 -1.15 -0.47
CA LEU A 104 3.19 -2.53 -0.67
C LEU A 104 3.41 -3.42 0.56
N THR A 105 4.48 -3.19 1.33
CA THR A 105 4.80 -3.99 2.51
C THR A 105 3.78 -3.80 3.66
N TYR A 106 3.17 -2.62 3.75
CA TYR A 106 2.16 -2.32 4.78
C TYR A 106 0.73 -2.55 4.29
N ALA A 107 0.56 -2.65 2.95
CA ALA A 107 -0.75 -2.85 2.36
C ALA A 107 -1.28 -4.25 2.65
N ARG A 108 -2.52 -4.31 3.12
CA ARG A 108 -3.24 -5.54 3.44
C ARG A 108 -4.41 -5.67 2.48
N GLU A 109 -4.57 -6.85 1.88
CA GLU A 109 -5.77 -7.21 1.09
C GLU A 109 -6.21 -6.13 0.09
N VAL A 110 -5.26 -5.60 -0.69
CA VAL A 110 -5.53 -4.58 -1.69
C VAL A 110 -6.37 -5.17 -2.82
N ASP A 111 -7.36 -4.40 -3.26
CA ASP A 111 -8.14 -4.73 -4.44
C ASP A 111 -7.22 -4.92 -5.66
N PRO A 112 -7.34 -6.02 -6.42
CA PRO A 112 -6.46 -6.31 -7.56
C PRO A 112 -6.47 -5.25 -8.67
N GLU A 113 -7.58 -4.52 -8.83
CA GLU A 113 -7.67 -3.44 -9.81
C GLU A 113 -6.91 -2.20 -9.31
N ASP A 114 -7.09 -1.81 -8.05
CA ASP A 114 -6.35 -0.72 -7.42
C ASP A 114 -4.84 -1.01 -7.43
N LEU A 115 -4.44 -2.26 -7.18
CA LEU A 115 -3.04 -2.68 -7.24
C LEU A 115 -2.44 -2.48 -8.64
N ARG A 116 -3.16 -2.89 -9.70
CA ARG A 116 -2.67 -2.74 -11.08
C ARG A 116 -2.60 -1.28 -11.52
N ARG A 117 -3.55 -0.48 -11.10
CA ARG A 117 -3.54 0.96 -11.40
C ARG A 117 -2.36 1.66 -10.72
N ALA A 118 -2.10 1.32 -9.46
CA ALA A 118 -0.96 1.85 -8.71
C ALA A 118 0.38 1.37 -9.27
N TYR A 119 0.47 0.09 -9.65
CA TYR A 119 1.72 -0.58 -10.06
C TYR A 119 1.57 -1.27 -11.43
N PRO A 120 1.53 -0.51 -12.52
CA PRO A 120 1.29 -1.07 -13.86
C PRO A 120 2.41 -1.98 -14.37
N LYS A 121 3.62 -1.92 -13.78
CA LYS A 121 4.75 -2.81 -14.12
C LYS A 121 4.80 -4.07 -13.24
N MET A 122 3.75 -4.37 -12.45
CA MET A 122 3.73 -5.52 -11.54
C MET A 122 3.89 -6.85 -12.28
N ASP A 123 3.24 -7.04 -13.42
CA ASP A 123 3.38 -8.24 -14.25
C ASP A 123 4.84 -8.43 -14.71
N ALA A 124 5.48 -7.36 -15.17
CA ALA A 124 6.89 -7.38 -15.57
C ALA A 124 7.82 -7.70 -14.38
N PHE A 125 7.51 -7.20 -13.20
CA PHE A 125 8.22 -7.56 -11.97
C PHE A 125 8.16 -9.08 -11.71
N PHE A 126 6.96 -9.68 -11.75
CA PHE A 126 6.81 -11.13 -11.52
C PHE A 126 7.46 -11.97 -12.63
N GLN A 127 7.46 -11.52 -13.88
CA GLN A 127 8.19 -12.17 -14.97
C GLN A 127 9.70 -12.18 -14.71
N GLN A 128 10.28 -11.05 -14.31
CA GLN A 128 11.70 -10.98 -13.96
C GLN A 128 12.00 -11.84 -12.72
N LYS A 129 11.16 -11.80 -11.71
CA LYS A 129 11.28 -12.65 -10.52
C LYS A 129 11.34 -14.14 -10.91
N HIS A 130 10.43 -14.58 -11.77
CA HIS A 130 10.43 -15.97 -12.25
C HIS A 130 11.67 -16.32 -13.09
N ARG A 131 12.13 -15.38 -13.93
CA ARG A 131 13.34 -15.59 -14.76
C ARG A 131 14.59 -15.80 -13.91
N PHE A 132 14.77 -15.01 -12.84
CA PHE A 132 15.97 -15.06 -11.99
C PHE A 132 15.87 -16.07 -10.85
N ASP A 133 14.66 -16.46 -10.46
CA ASP A 133 14.40 -17.39 -9.38
C ASP A 133 13.21 -18.31 -9.74
N PRO A 134 13.40 -19.22 -10.72
CA PRO A 134 12.33 -20.08 -11.23
C PRO A 134 11.79 -21.05 -10.17
N GLU A 135 12.64 -21.45 -9.21
CA GLU A 135 12.27 -22.35 -8.11
C GLU A 135 11.66 -21.62 -6.91
N SER A 136 11.53 -20.28 -6.98
CA SER A 136 11.02 -19.44 -5.88
C SER A 136 11.74 -19.68 -4.55
N ARG A 137 13.07 -19.81 -4.58
CA ARG A 137 13.92 -19.99 -3.39
C ARG A 137 13.91 -18.76 -2.49
N PHE A 138 13.81 -17.57 -3.09
CA PHE A 138 13.65 -16.30 -2.38
C PHE A 138 12.18 -15.92 -2.39
N THR A 139 11.53 -16.01 -1.24
CA THR A 139 10.11 -15.75 -1.10
C THR A 139 9.84 -14.73 0.02
N SER A 140 8.64 -14.16 0.02
CA SER A 140 8.13 -13.25 1.05
C SER A 140 6.61 -13.36 1.11
N ARG A 141 5.99 -12.89 2.20
CA ARG A 141 4.52 -12.85 2.31
C ARG A 141 3.89 -12.04 1.18
N PHE A 142 4.50 -10.94 0.77
CA PHE A 142 4.09 -10.15 -0.38
C PHE A 142 4.07 -11.01 -1.66
N PHE A 143 5.19 -11.69 -1.96
CA PHE A 143 5.30 -12.52 -3.15
C PHE A 143 4.27 -13.64 -3.16
N GLU A 144 4.13 -14.39 -2.06
CA GLU A 144 3.18 -15.50 -1.96
C GLU A 144 1.72 -15.04 -2.09
N PHE A 145 1.39 -13.89 -1.51
CA PHE A 145 0.04 -13.34 -1.59
C PHE A 145 -0.32 -12.90 -3.02
N TYR A 146 0.57 -12.20 -3.69
CA TYR A 146 0.26 -11.62 -5.00
C TYR A 146 0.57 -12.54 -6.19
N LYS A 147 1.51 -13.49 -6.07
CA LYS A 147 1.90 -14.34 -7.19
C LYS A 147 0.73 -15.12 -7.79
N SER A 148 -0.21 -15.61 -6.97
CA SER A 148 -1.37 -16.38 -7.44
C SER A 148 -2.31 -15.52 -8.31
N GLN A 149 -2.45 -14.24 -8.01
CA GLN A 149 -3.29 -13.30 -8.76
C GLN A 149 -2.72 -12.98 -10.15
N PHE A 150 -1.38 -13.07 -10.31
CA PHE A 150 -0.69 -12.84 -11.57
C PHE A 150 -0.50 -14.12 -12.39
N LEU A 151 -0.25 -15.26 -11.74
CA LEU A 151 -0.10 -16.56 -12.41
C LEU A 151 -1.44 -17.10 -12.94
N ALA A 152 -2.54 -16.90 -12.24
CA ALA A 152 -3.87 -17.33 -12.70
C ALA A 152 -4.30 -16.68 -14.01
N ARG A 153 -3.81 -15.48 -14.34
CA ARG A 153 -4.10 -14.79 -15.60
C ARG A 153 -3.34 -15.36 -16.79
N ARG A 154 -2.14 -15.90 -16.62
CA ARG A 154 -1.42 -16.58 -17.72
C ARG A 154 -2.18 -17.81 -18.19
N ALA A 155 -2.76 -18.57 -17.28
CA ALA A 155 -3.60 -19.72 -17.63
C ALA A 155 -4.91 -19.31 -18.36
N ALA A 156 -5.42 -18.09 -18.10
CA ALA A 156 -6.63 -17.59 -18.75
C ALA A 156 -6.35 -16.84 -20.07
N ALA A 157 -5.11 -16.39 -20.30
CA ALA A 157 -4.70 -15.66 -21.50
C ALA A 157 -4.12 -16.55 -22.63
N GLY A 158 -4.04 -17.89 -22.42
CA GLY A 158 -3.74 -18.87 -23.47
C GLY A 158 -2.35 -18.71 -24.09
N ASP A 159 -1.28 -18.83 -23.27
CA ASP A 159 0.07 -19.17 -23.76
C ASP A 159 0.44 -20.58 -23.35
#